data_47fcc6106d6133e5a40268ce31d70810
#
_entry.id   47fcc6106d6133e5a40268ce31d70810
#
_cell.length_a   1.000
_cell.length_b   1.000
_cell.length_c   1.000
_cell.angle_alpha   90.00
_cell.angle_beta   90.00
_cell.angle_gamma   90.00
#
_symmetry.space_group_name_H-M   'P 1'
#
loop_
_entity.id
_entity.type
_entity.pdbx_description
1 polymer ?
#
loop_
_entity_poly.entity_id
_entity_poly.type
_entity_poly.pdbx_seq_one_letter_code
_entity_poly.pdbx_strand_id
1 'polypeptide(L)' 'MSKYNEMILQVLSKTEIKSTNEVLEELQKKADKIINWHALYRVLMELQLENKIERLESKAGFFWRKK' A
#
# COMPACT_ATOMS: atom_id res chain seq x y z
N MET A 1 6.04 14.62 -3.63
CA MET A 1 5.49 13.62 -2.71
C MET A 1 4.00 13.43 -2.95
N SER A 2 3.55 12.19 -2.97
CA SER A 2 2.13 11.90 -3.09
C SER A 2 1.45 12.11 -1.73
N LYS A 3 0.28 12.72 -1.74
CA LYS A 3 -0.49 12.88 -0.50
C LYS A 3 -0.95 11.56 0.09
N TYR A 4 -0.85 10.48 -0.67
CA TYR A 4 -1.26 9.16 -0.19
C TYR A 4 -0.15 8.40 0.55
N ASN A 5 1.10 8.87 0.49
CA ASN A 5 2.22 8.16 1.12
C ASN A 5 1.98 7.93 2.61
N GLU A 6 1.63 8.99 3.33
CA GLU A 6 1.40 8.87 4.77
C GLU A 6 0.19 8.00 5.10
N MET A 7 -0.88 8.13 4.30
CA MET A 7 -2.07 7.30 4.50
C MET A 7 -1.74 5.82 4.33
N ILE A 8 -0.96 5.49 3.32
CA ILE A 8 -0.55 4.11 3.08
C ILE A 8 0.29 3.59 4.24
N LEU A 9 1.22 4.40 4.73
CA LEU A 9 2.05 4.00 5.87
C LEU A 9 1.22 3.79 7.14
N GLN A 10 0.11 4.52 7.28
CA GLN A 10 -0.80 4.32 8.41
C GLN A 10 -1.63 3.05 8.25
N VAL A 11 -1.98 2.70 7.02
CA VAL A 11 -2.75 1.49 6.72
C VAL A 11 -1.91 0.24 6.92
N LEU A 12 -0.63 0.30 6.56
CA LEU A 12 0.26 -0.85 6.66
C LEU A 12 0.79 -1.05 8.07
N SER A 13 1.12 -2.30 8.39
CA SER A 13 1.64 -2.69 9.69
C SER A 13 3.01 -3.36 9.53
N LYS A 14 3.83 -3.30 10.57
CA LYS A 14 5.11 -4.01 10.59
C LYS A 14 4.92 -5.50 10.88
N THR A 15 3.81 -5.86 11.49
CA THR A 15 3.55 -7.22 11.95
C THR A 15 2.60 -8.02 11.07
N GLU A 16 1.85 -7.34 10.21
CA GLU A 16 0.87 -8.00 9.35
C GLU A 16 1.11 -7.62 7.90
N ILE A 17 0.90 -8.58 7.02
CA ILE A 17 0.95 -8.32 5.58
C ILE A 17 -0.46 -8.04 5.08
N LYS A 18 -0.57 -7.20 4.05
CA LYS A 18 -1.85 -6.91 3.42
C LYS A 18 -1.68 -7.02 1.91
N SER A 19 -2.69 -7.60 1.26
CA SER A 19 -2.70 -7.67 -0.19
C SER A 19 -2.91 -6.27 -0.78
N THR A 20 -2.60 -6.11 -2.07
CA THR A 20 -2.83 -4.83 -2.75
C THR A 20 -4.29 -4.42 -2.66
N ASN A 21 -5.22 -5.37 -2.83
CA ASN A 21 -6.64 -5.08 -2.74
C ASN A 21 -7.06 -4.63 -1.34
N GLU A 22 -6.52 -5.25 -0.31
CA GLU A 22 -6.80 -4.84 1.06
C GLU A 22 -6.30 -3.42 1.33
N VAL A 23 -5.10 -3.11 0.85
CA VAL A 23 -4.56 -1.76 0.98
C VAL A 23 -5.44 -0.77 0.26
N LEU A 24 -5.90 -1.12 -0.94
CA LEU A 24 -6.78 -0.26 -1.71
C LEU A 24 -8.09 0.02 -0.97
N GLU A 25 -8.73 -1.02 -0.44
CA GLU A 25 -9.99 -0.85 0.29
C GLU A 25 -9.81 0.05 1.51
N GLU A 26 -8.79 -0.20 2.31
CA GLU A 26 -8.56 0.59 3.52
C GLU A 26 -8.19 2.03 3.19
N LEU A 27 -7.40 2.21 2.13
CA LEU A 27 -7.02 3.56 1.71
C LEU A 27 -8.23 4.34 1.22
N GLN A 28 -9.11 3.69 0.45
CA GLN A 28 -10.33 4.34 -0.04
C GLN A 28 -11.25 4.76 1.09
N LYS A 29 -11.38 3.92 2.12
CA LYS A 29 -12.17 4.27 3.30
C LYS A 29 -11.56 5.45 4.04
N LYS A 30 -10.25 5.45 4.19
CA LYS A 30 -9.55 6.52 4.91
C LYS A 30 -9.62 7.84 4.16
N ALA A 31 -9.49 7.80 2.84
CA ALA A 31 -9.53 8.99 2.00
C ALA A 31 -10.95 9.41 1.64
N ASP A 32 -11.93 8.56 1.91
CA ASP A 32 -13.35 8.77 1.59
C ASP A 32 -13.57 9.08 0.11
N LYS A 33 -12.91 8.30 -0.75
CA LYS A 33 -13.09 8.42 -2.20
C LYS A 33 -12.55 7.19 -2.90
N ILE A 34 -12.96 7.02 -4.16
CA ILE A 34 -12.47 5.92 -4.99
C ILE A 34 -11.08 6.26 -5.51
N ILE A 35 -10.15 5.33 -5.39
CA ILE A 35 -8.77 5.50 -5.80
C ILE A 35 -8.45 4.48 -6.88
N ASN A 36 -7.79 4.94 -7.95
CA ASN A 36 -7.40 4.08 -9.05
C ASN A 36 -6.33 3.08 -8.60
N TRP A 37 -6.50 1.82 -8.98
CA TRP A 37 -5.57 0.76 -8.59
C TRP A 37 -4.14 1.04 -9.09
N HIS A 38 -4.02 1.53 -10.33
CA HIS A 38 -2.70 1.83 -10.90
C HIS A 38 -2.01 2.96 -10.13
N ALA A 39 -2.77 3.97 -9.73
CA ALA A 39 -2.21 5.06 -8.94
C ALA A 39 -1.69 4.56 -7.60
N LEU A 40 -2.46 3.69 -6.94
CA LEU A 40 -2.04 3.07 -5.69
C LEU A 40 -0.77 2.24 -5.89
N TYR A 41 -0.77 1.41 -6.92
CA TYR A 41 0.37 0.53 -7.17
C TYR A 41 1.66 1.33 -7.40
N ARG A 42 1.57 2.43 -8.12
CA ARG A 42 2.74 3.30 -8.35
C ARG A 42 3.27 3.88 -7.05
N VAL A 43 2.38 4.32 -6.16
CA VAL A 43 2.80 4.86 -4.87
C VAL A 43 3.43 3.76 -4.00
N LEU A 44 2.87 2.55 -4.01
CA LEU A 44 3.45 1.42 -3.30
C LEU A 44 4.86 1.11 -3.81
N MET A 45 5.05 1.12 -5.13
CA MET A 45 6.37 0.88 -5.70
C MET A 45 7.36 1.98 -5.32
N GLU A 46 6.93 3.23 -5.29
CA GLU A 46 7.79 4.33 -4.87
C GLU A 46 8.22 4.16 -3.41
N LEU A 47 7.28 3.81 -2.53
CA LEU A 47 7.59 3.59 -1.12
C LEU A 47 8.54 2.41 -0.94
N GLN A 48 8.39 1.37 -1.75
CA GLN A 48 9.31 0.24 -1.73
C GLN A 48 10.72 0.67 -2.13
N LEU A 49 10.84 1.46 -3.19
CA LEU A 49 12.13 1.96 -3.65
C LEU A 49 12.78 2.86 -2.60
N GLU A 50 11.99 3.58 -1.83
CA GLU A 50 12.48 4.40 -0.73
C GLU A 50 12.77 3.60 0.53
N ASN A 51 12.56 2.28 0.48
CA ASN A 51 12.86 1.38 1.59
C ASN A 51 11.95 1.59 2.80
N LYS A 52 10.78 2.13 2.59
CA LYS A 52 9.82 2.38 3.67
C LYS A 52 8.85 1.23 3.89
N ILE A 53 8.62 0.45 2.85
CA ILE A 53 7.78 -0.74 2.90
C ILE A 53 8.46 -1.86 2.14
N GLU A 54 8.04 -3.10 2.37
CA GLU A 54 8.54 -4.23 1.61
C GLU A 54 7.42 -4.92 0.87
N ARG A 55 7.76 -5.49 -0.26
CA ARG A 55 6.84 -6.25 -1.10
C ARG A 55 7.14 -7.72 -0.95
N LEU A 56 6.09 -8.50 -0.71
CA LEU A 56 6.19 -9.94 -0.65
C LEU A 56 5.39 -10.54 -1.80
N GLU A 57 5.96 -11.49 -2.49
CA GLU A 57 5.30 -12.15 -3.60
C GLU A 57 4.78 -13.51 -3.17
N SER A 58 3.60 -13.86 -3.68
CA SER A 58 3.01 -15.17 -3.48
C SER A 58 2.23 -15.55 -4.72
N LYS A 59 1.72 -16.79 -4.74
CA LYS A 59 0.87 -17.25 -5.85
C LYS A 59 -0.42 -16.43 -5.95
N ALA A 60 -0.84 -15.85 -4.83
CA ALA A 60 -2.06 -15.05 -4.78
C ALA A 60 -1.84 -13.59 -5.20
N GLY A 61 -0.58 -13.18 -5.46
CA GLY A 61 -0.25 -11.83 -5.86
C GLY A 61 0.75 -11.17 -4.93
N PHE A 62 0.72 -9.86 -4.88
CA PHE A 62 1.64 -9.10 -4.06
C PHE A 62 1.01 -8.70 -2.73
N PHE A 63 1.83 -8.81 -1.69
CA PHE A 63 1.47 -8.37 -0.35
C PHE A 63 2.46 -7.30 0.09
N TRP A 64 2.06 -6.49 1.03
CA TRP A 64 2.84 -5.34 1.47
C TRP A 64 2.91 -5.28 2.99
N ARG A 65 4.02 -4.80 3.49
CA ARG A 65 4.24 -4.65 4.91
C ARG A 65 5.13 -3.44 5.16
N LYS A 66 4.84 -2.72 6.23
CA LYS A 66 5.68 -1.60 6.65
C LYS A 66 6.99 -2.12 7.22
N LYS A 67 8.08 -1.47 6.86
CA LYS A 67 9.38 -1.81 7.44
C LYS A 67 9.60 -1.25 8.82
#